data_997d1f25750ea4f7d22e72981a1b2a25
#
_entry.id   997d1f25750ea4f7d22e72981a1b2a25
#
_cell.length_a   1.000
_cell.length_b   1.000
_cell.length_c   1.000
_cell.angle_alpha   90.00
_cell.angle_beta   90.00
_cell.angle_gamma   90.00
#
_symmetry.space_group_name_H-M   'P 1'
#
loop_
_entity.id
_entity.type
_entity.pdbx_description
1 polymer ?
#
loop_
_entity_poly.entity_id
_entity_poly.type
_entity_poly.pdbx_seq_one_letter_code
_entity_poly.pdbx_strand_id
1 'polypeptide(L)'
;MNTSAGYQQYEKNKILTASPAELTLMLYDGAIKYANIAIMAIDKGDVEKAHNSIRRVERIIEEFQNTLDFKYPVAKDFDEVYK
;
A
#
# COMPACT_ATOMS: atom_id res chain seq x y z
N MET A 1 15.50 -20.01 13.65
CA MET A 1 14.31 -19.31 14.07
C MET A 1 13.79 -18.39 12.97
N ASN A 2 12.51 -18.43 12.73
CA ASN A 2 11.96 -17.77 11.57
C ASN A 2 11.15 -16.52 11.95
N THR A 3 11.85 -15.43 12.28
CA THR A 3 11.23 -14.17 12.64
C THR A 3 10.47 -13.56 11.46
N SER A 4 10.90 -13.85 10.22
CA SER A 4 10.22 -13.36 9.02
C SER A 4 8.81 -13.92 8.90
N ALA A 5 8.62 -15.20 9.21
CA ALA A 5 7.30 -15.82 9.15
C ALA A 5 6.36 -15.21 10.20
N GLY A 6 6.86 -14.96 11.41
CA GLY A 6 6.08 -14.33 12.47
C GLY A 6 5.68 -12.92 12.10
N TYR A 7 6.60 -12.16 11.52
CA TYR A 7 6.34 -10.80 11.08
C TYR A 7 5.29 -10.77 9.96
N GLN A 8 5.41 -11.67 8.99
CA GLN A 8 4.44 -11.76 7.90
C GLN A 8 3.05 -12.12 8.40
N GLN A 9 2.96 -13.01 9.37
CA GLN A 9 1.68 -13.38 9.97
C GLN A 9 1.05 -12.20 10.70
N TYR A 10 1.85 -11.43 11.42
CA TYR A 10 1.38 -10.23 12.10
C TYR A 10 0.85 -9.20 11.09
N GLU A 11 1.60 -8.95 10.02
CA GLU A 11 1.18 -8.01 8.98
C GLU A 11 -0.12 -8.45 8.32
N LYS A 12 -0.24 -9.74 8.02
CA LYS A 12 -1.45 -10.29 7.43
C LYS A 12 -2.66 -10.09 8.34
N ASN A 13 -2.50 -10.38 9.63
CA ASN A 13 -3.58 -10.22 10.60
C ASN A 13 -3.98 -8.76 10.74
N LYS A 14 -3.01 -7.86 10.71
CA LYS A 14 -3.26 -6.42 10.77
C LYS A 14 -4.12 -5.96 9.59
N ILE A 15 -3.82 -6.43 8.40
CA ILE A 15 -4.60 -6.12 7.20
C ILE A 15 -6.02 -6.65 7.32
N LEU A 16 -6.18 -7.88 7.78
CA LEU A 16 -7.49 -8.52 7.88
C LEU A 16 -8.40 -7.85 8.93
N THR A 17 -7.82 -7.24 9.94
CA THR A 17 -8.58 -6.60 11.02
C THR A 17 -8.68 -5.09 10.89
N ALA A 18 -7.99 -4.50 9.93
CA ALA A 18 -7.96 -3.06 9.77
C ALA A 18 -9.31 -2.53 9.28
N SER A 19 -9.69 -1.35 9.76
CA SER A 19 -10.83 -0.63 9.21
C SER A 19 -10.49 -0.14 7.80
N PRO A 20 -11.49 0.20 6.97
CA PRO A 20 -11.21 0.77 5.66
C PRO A 20 -10.35 2.03 5.70
N ALA A 21 -10.51 2.88 6.71
CA ALA A 21 -9.65 4.06 6.88
C ALA A 21 -8.21 3.66 7.17
N GLU A 22 -8.02 2.65 8.02
CA GLU A 22 -6.68 2.13 8.31
C GLU A 22 -6.06 1.49 7.09
N LEU A 23 -6.84 0.76 6.29
CA LEU A 23 -6.37 0.19 5.04
C LEU A 23 -5.90 1.28 4.07
N THR A 24 -6.63 2.39 4.00
CA THR A 24 -6.23 3.52 3.16
C THR A 24 -4.88 4.09 3.61
N LEU A 25 -4.68 4.25 4.91
CA LEU A 25 -3.40 4.71 5.45
C LEU A 25 -2.28 3.73 5.15
N MET A 26 -2.55 2.43 5.26
CA MET A 26 -1.56 1.40 4.94
C MET A 26 -1.17 1.43 3.47
N LEU A 27 -2.12 1.66 2.59
CA LEU A 27 -1.84 1.82 1.16
C LEU A 27 -0.97 3.05 0.89
N TYR A 28 -1.26 4.13 1.59
CA TYR A 28 -0.48 5.37 1.48
C TYR A 28 0.98 5.12 1.89
N ASP A 29 1.17 4.51 3.05
CA ASP A 29 2.51 4.19 3.54
C ASP A 29 3.25 3.27 2.60
N GLY A 30 2.55 2.27 2.05
CA GLY A 30 3.14 1.35 1.09
C GLY A 30 3.58 2.04 -0.19
N ALA A 31 2.77 2.98 -0.69
CA ALA A 31 3.12 3.74 -1.89
C ALA A 31 4.38 4.55 -1.68
N ILE A 32 4.48 5.24 -0.55
CA ILE A 32 5.68 6.03 -0.20
C ILE A 32 6.90 5.12 -0.09
N LYS A 33 6.75 3.99 0.59
CA LYS A 33 7.84 3.04 0.78
C LYS A 33 8.39 2.54 -0.56
N TYR A 34 7.52 2.08 -1.46
CA TYR A 34 7.96 1.54 -2.74
C TYR A 34 8.45 2.63 -3.68
N ALA A 35 7.92 3.84 -3.59
CA ALA A 35 8.46 4.97 -4.36
C ALA A 35 9.89 5.27 -3.94
N ASN A 36 10.17 5.26 -2.65
CA ASN A 36 11.53 5.48 -2.13
C ASN A 36 12.47 4.36 -2.56
N ILE A 37 12.00 3.11 -2.53
CA ILE A 37 12.79 1.97 -3.01
C ILE A 37 13.12 2.15 -4.50
N ALA A 38 12.17 2.59 -5.29
CA ALA A 38 12.39 2.82 -6.72
C ALA A 38 13.45 3.91 -6.95
N ILE A 39 13.38 5.01 -6.21
CA ILE A 39 14.36 6.08 -6.31
C ILE A 39 15.76 5.58 -6.00
N MET A 40 15.91 4.83 -4.92
CA MET A 40 17.20 4.27 -4.54
C MET A 40 17.71 3.28 -5.58
N ALA A 41 16.82 2.48 -6.14
CA ALA A 41 17.19 1.51 -7.18
C ALA A 41 17.68 2.22 -8.44
N ILE A 42 17.03 3.31 -8.83
CA ILE A 42 17.45 4.12 -9.98
C ILE A 42 18.85 4.68 -9.74
N ASP A 43 19.11 5.21 -8.54
CA ASP A 43 20.43 5.74 -8.19
C ASP A 43 21.52 4.68 -8.28
N LYS A 44 21.18 3.44 -7.95
CA LYS A 44 22.13 2.33 -8.01
C LYS A 44 22.22 1.68 -9.40
N GLY A 45 21.39 2.10 -10.32
CA GLY A 45 21.33 1.49 -11.65
C GLY A 45 20.64 0.14 -11.66
N ASP A 46 19.88 -0.21 -10.62
CA ASP A 46 19.15 -1.47 -10.54
C ASP A 46 17.79 -1.30 -11.23
N VAL A 47 17.79 -1.48 -12.53
CA VAL A 47 16.61 -1.23 -13.38
C VAL A 47 15.47 -2.18 -13.03
N GLU A 48 15.78 -3.45 -12.79
CA GLU A 48 14.76 -4.46 -12.48
C GLU A 48 14.05 -4.12 -11.16
N LYS A 49 14.80 -3.80 -10.14
CA LYS A 49 14.25 -3.44 -8.83
C LYS A 49 13.43 -2.16 -8.93
N ALA A 50 13.90 -1.17 -9.67
CA ALA A 50 13.18 0.07 -9.89
C ALA A 50 11.85 -0.20 -10.58
N HIS A 51 11.86 -1.01 -11.63
CA HIS A 51 10.66 -1.38 -12.37
C HIS A 51 9.64 -2.10 -11.47
N ASN A 52 10.10 -3.10 -10.73
CA ASN A 52 9.22 -3.86 -9.84
C ASN A 52 8.61 -2.99 -8.75
N SER A 53 9.39 -2.06 -8.21
CA SER A 53 8.91 -1.14 -7.17
C SER A 53 7.86 -0.18 -7.71
N ILE A 54 8.08 0.36 -8.90
CA ILE A 54 7.12 1.24 -9.57
C ILE A 54 5.81 0.50 -9.85
N ARG A 55 5.91 -0.75 -10.29
CA ARG A 55 4.72 -1.58 -10.51
C ARG A 55 3.90 -1.75 -9.24
N ARG A 56 4.56 -1.89 -8.11
CA ARG A 56 3.87 -1.99 -6.83
C ARG A 56 3.17 -0.71 -6.45
N VAL A 57 3.79 0.44 -6.73
CA VAL A 57 3.16 1.74 -6.52
C VAL A 57 1.89 1.85 -7.37
N GLU A 58 1.95 1.45 -8.63
CA GLU A 58 0.80 1.47 -9.52
C GLU A 58 -0.36 0.62 -8.97
N ARG A 59 -0.06 -0.58 -8.47
CA ARG A 59 -1.07 -1.45 -7.87
C ARG A 59 -1.70 -0.83 -6.64
N ILE A 60 -0.90 -0.17 -5.82
CA ILE A 60 -1.39 0.50 -4.62
C ILE A 60 -2.33 1.64 -5.01
N ILE A 61 -1.98 2.39 -6.04
CA ILE A 61 -2.84 3.47 -6.55
C ILE A 61 -4.16 2.91 -7.05
N GLU A 62 -4.15 1.78 -7.75
CA GLU A 62 -5.37 1.12 -8.21
C GLU A 62 -6.26 0.72 -7.03
N GLU A 63 -5.67 0.16 -5.97
CA GLU A 63 -6.41 -0.19 -4.77
C GLU A 63 -6.99 1.04 -4.09
N PHE A 64 -6.24 2.13 -4.10
CA PHE A 64 -6.70 3.41 -3.58
C PHE A 64 -7.98 3.86 -4.31
N GLN A 65 -7.96 3.83 -5.63
CA GLN A 65 -9.10 4.21 -6.43
C GLN A 65 -10.30 3.30 -6.18
N ASN A 66 -10.06 1.99 -6.05
CA ASN A 66 -11.12 1.05 -5.73
C ASN A 66 -11.77 1.34 -4.38
N THR A 67 -10.98 1.76 -3.41
CA THR A 67 -11.49 2.14 -2.09
C THR A 67 -12.37 3.38 -2.18
N LEU A 68 -11.97 4.35 -2.97
CA LEU A 68 -12.71 5.61 -3.14
C LEU A 68 -13.93 5.46 -4.06
N ASP A 69 -14.02 4.38 -4.82
CA ASP A 69 -15.15 4.13 -5.71
C ASP A 69 -16.39 3.57 -5.00
N PHE A 70 -16.44 3.71 -3.69
CA PHE A 70 -17.60 3.30 -2.87
C PHE A 70 -17.86 1.79 -2.86
N LYS A 71 -16.83 0.99 -3.13
CA LYS A 71 -16.95 -0.47 -3.02
C LYS A 71 -17.10 -0.93 -1.58
N TYR A 72 -16.69 -0.07 -0.63
CA TYR A 72 -16.82 -0.29 0.80
C TYR A 72 -17.76 0.77 1.37
N PRO A 73 -18.65 0.39 2.30
CA PRO A 73 -19.62 1.35 2.85
C PRO A 73 -18.99 2.61 3.44
N VAL A 74 -17.80 2.48 4.02
CA VAL A 74 -17.11 3.61 4.67
C VAL A 74 -16.45 4.54 3.65
N ALA A 75 -16.29 4.12 2.40
CA ALA A 75 -15.69 4.96 1.37
C ALA A 75 -16.53 6.22 1.14
N LYS A 76 -17.83 6.12 1.29
CA LYS A 76 -18.73 7.24 1.17
C LYS A 76 -18.47 8.30 2.24
N ASP A 77 -18.33 7.86 3.48
CA ASP A 77 -18.02 8.77 4.59
C ASP A 77 -16.65 9.41 4.41
N PHE A 78 -15.70 8.64 3.91
CA PHE A 78 -14.36 9.13 3.63
C PHE A 78 -14.39 10.23 2.56
N ASP A 79 -15.17 10.03 1.51
CA ASP A 79 -15.33 11.02 0.45
C ASP A 79 -15.95 12.31 0.97
N GLU A 80 -16.94 12.22 1.84
CA GLU A 80 -17.57 13.39 2.44
C GLU A 80 -16.60 14.20 3.29
N VAL A 81 -15.70 13.54 3.99
CA VAL A 81 -14.70 14.22 4.84
C VAL A 81 -13.68 14.98 4.00
N TYR A 82 -13.33 14.46 2.83
CA TYR A 82 -12.29 15.04 1.98
C TYR A 82 -12.81 15.86 0.81
N LYS A 83 -14.09 16.06 0.78
CA LYS A 83 -14.70 16.98 -0.17
C LYS A 83 -14.54 18.44 0.31
#